data_38a77a344f8b3cc84a5792268ab83040
#
_entry.id   38a77a344f8b3cc84a5792268ab83040
#
_cell.length_a   1.000
_cell.length_b   1.000
_cell.length_c   1.000
_cell.angle_alpha   90.00
_cell.angle_beta   90.00
_cell.angle_gamma   90.00
#
_symmetry.space_group_name_H-M   'P 1'
#
loop_
_entity.id
_entity.type
_entity.pdbx_description
1 polymer ?
#
loop_
_entity_poly.entity_id
_entity_poly.type
_entity_poly.pdbx_seq_one_letter_code
_entity_poly.pdbx_strand_id
1 'polypeptide(L)'
;MSEKKAQYPNEIFIRSYPKVIFYWPLLITSLILWLIQAIMYDSKGENNSVLGYAWFIVFFVNIFVTAFDFSSTKFFVLILIIVVAVLVVVFMVLPRYTLSTEDINVFLGLPWQFYMVMSIILAFILGIVVISTRFEYYKIERNEIIHKAGIFSSAERFPVKSLRFKKEIPDVFEFFMLRAGKFTIMPGKADEVMILPTVLNINKKERQLDWLLSHVSVEPDEID
;
A
#
# COMPACT_ATOMS: atom_id res chain seq x y z
N MET A 1 2.52 22.33 31.55
CA MET A 1 2.26 21.65 30.25
C MET A 1 1.64 20.30 30.56
N SER A 2 0.34 20.14 30.28
CA SER A 2 -0.36 18.89 30.55
C SER A 2 0.05 17.87 29.49
N GLU A 3 0.79 16.84 29.88
CA GLU A 3 1.03 15.65 29.06
C GLU A 3 -0.35 15.03 28.74
N LYS A 4 -0.78 15.15 27.48
CA LYS A 4 -1.87 14.31 26.97
C LYS A 4 -1.44 12.85 27.12
N LYS A 5 -1.85 12.17 28.18
CA LYS A 5 -1.76 10.72 28.31
C LYS A 5 -2.37 10.14 27.04
N ALA A 6 -1.54 9.53 26.22
CA ALA A 6 -1.99 8.81 25.04
C ALA A 6 -2.94 7.71 25.53
N GLN A 7 -4.24 7.89 25.30
CA GLN A 7 -5.26 6.93 25.69
C GLN A 7 -5.13 5.74 24.71
N TYR A 8 -4.37 4.74 25.10
CA TYR A 8 -4.19 3.54 24.31
C TYR A 8 -5.49 2.72 24.33
N PRO A 9 -5.93 2.20 23.19
CA PRO A 9 -7.21 1.48 23.10
C PRO A 9 -7.13 0.12 23.78
N ASN A 10 -8.24 -0.28 24.43
CA ASN A 10 -8.38 -1.61 25.03
C ASN A 10 -8.50 -2.74 23.99
N GLU A 11 -8.71 -2.39 22.73
CA GLU A 11 -8.87 -3.29 21.60
C GLU A 11 -8.16 -2.72 20.37
N ILE A 12 -7.57 -3.59 19.54
CA ILE A 12 -6.84 -3.20 18.35
C ILE A 12 -7.40 -3.96 17.16
N PHE A 13 -7.80 -3.21 16.13
CA PHE A 13 -8.20 -3.80 14.85
C PHE A 13 -7.00 -3.81 13.89
N ILE A 14 -6.62 -4.98 13.43
CA ILE A 14 -5.63 -5.17 12.37
C ILE A 14 -6.35 -5.69 11.14
N ARG A 15 -6.12 -5.04 10.01
CA ARG A 15 -6.70 -5.41 8.71
C ARG A 15 -5.60 -5.62 7.71
N SER A 16 -5.74 -6.66 6.89
CA SER A 16 -4.87 -6.92 5.77
C SER A 16 -5.55 -6.43 4.49
N TYR A 17 -4.82 -5.67 3.71
CA TYR A 17 -5.31 -5.13 2.44
C TYR A 17 -4.70 -5.89 1.27
N PRO A 18 -5.45 -6.15 0.19
CA PRO A 18 -4.86 -6.65 -1.04
C PRO A 18 -3.96 -5.57 -1.67
N LYS A 19 -2.93 -5.99 -2.41
CA LYS A 19 -1.95 -5.09 -3.05
C LYS A 19 -2.58 -4.06 -4.00
N VAL A 20 -3.77 -4.33 -4.50
CA VAL A 20 -4.56 -3.38 -5.31
C VAL A 20 -4.76 -2.03 -4.63
N ILE A 21 -4.69 -1.97 -3.28
CA ILE A 21 -4.77 -0.69 -2.54
C ILE A 21 -3.70 0.30 -3.00
N PHE A 22 -2.55 -0.16 -3.52
CA PHE A 22 -1.47 0.69 -3.99
C PHE A 22 -1.75 1.38 -5.33
N TYR A 23 -2.89 1.14 -5.98
CA TYR A 23 -3.34 1.91 -7.16
C TYR A 23 -3.97 3.27 -6.83
N TRP A 24 -4.04 3.64 -5.55
CA TRP A 24 -4.56 4.95 -5.14
C TRP A 24 -3.84 6.16 -5.79
N PRO A 25 -2.49 6.14 -6.05
CA PRO A 25 -1.86 7.25 -6.73
C PRO A 25 -2.33 7.40 -8.19
N LEU A 26 -2.56 6.27 -8.87
CA LEU A 26 -3.08 6.28 -10.23
C LEU A 26 -4.53 6.83 -10.27
N LEU A 27 -5.35 6.50 -9.27
CA LEU A 27 -6.69 7.08 -9.14
C LEU A 27 -6.61 8.60 -8.99
N ILE A 28 -5.78 9.10 -8.08
CA ILE A 28 -5.63 10.56 -7.88
C ILE A 28 -5.08 11.24 -9.13
N THR A 29 -4.07 10.65 -9.76
CA THR A 29 -3.53 11.18 -11.03
C THR A 29 -4.60 11.23 -12.11
N SER A 30 -5.38 10.16 -12.28
CA SER A 30 -6.47 10.13 -13.27
C SER A 30 -7.52 11.21 -13.00
N LEU A 31 -7.91 11.44 -11.74
CA LEU A 31 -8.84 12.50 -11.37
C LEU A 31 -8.28 13.91 -11.68
N ILE A 32 -7.03 14.15 -11.32
CA ILE A 32 -6.38 15.44 -11.59
C ILE A 32 -6.26 15.69 -13.10
N LEU A 33 -5.79 14.69 -13.86
CA LEU A 33 -5.61 14.82 -15.30
C LEU A 33 -6.94 14.93 -16.03
N TRP A 34 -8.01 14.27 -15.53
CA TRP A 34 -9.36 14.49 -16.04
C TRP A 34 -9.78 15.95 -15.95
N LEU A 35 -9.64 16.56 -14.76
CA LEU A 35 -10.00 17.97 -14.56
C LEU A 35 -9.17 18.91 -15.43
N ILE A 36 -7.84 18.71 -15.47
CA ILE A 36 -6.93 19.54 -16.28
C ILE A 36 -7.28 19.41 -17.76
N GLN A 37 -7.42 18.19 -18.27
CA GLN A 37 -7.69 17.95 -19.69
C GLN A 37 -9.08 18.48 -20.09
N ALA A 38 -10.09 18.35 -19.24
CA ALA A 38 -11.43 18.88 -19.50
C ALA A 38 -11.40 20.42 -19.66
N ILE A 39 -10.70 21.12 -18.76
CA ILE A 39 -10.56 22.58 -18.82
C ILE A 39 -9.73 23.00 -20.05
N MET A 40 -8.63 22.30 -20.34
CA MET A 40 -7.78 22.62 -21.49
C MET A 40 -8.48 22.35 -22.82
N TYR A 41 -9.29 21.28 -22.89
CA TYR A 41 -10.05 20.94 -24.08
C TYR A 41 -11.11 22.00 -24.42
N ASP A 42 -11.81 22.50 -23.39
CA ASP A 42 -12.81 23.55 -23.56
C ASP A 42 -12.19 24.86 -24.13
N SER A 43 -10.92 25.12 -23.77
CA SER A 43 -10.21 26.34 -24.22
C SER A 43 -9.50 26.21 -25.56
N LYS A 44 -9.01 25.02 -25.95
CA LYS A 44 -8.15 24.82 -27.14
C LYS A 44 -8.69 23.82 -28.16
N GLY A 45 -9.67 22.99 -27.78
CA GLY A 45 -10.22 21.93 -28.61
C GLY A 45 -9.27 20.77 -28.93
N GLU A 46 -8.12 20.68 -28.24
CA GLU A 46 -7.09 19.67 -28.49
C GLU A 46 -6.71 18.88 -27.25
N ASN A 47 -6.33 17.62 -27.48
CA ASN A 47 -5.81 16.77 -26.41
C ASN A 47 -4.32 17.02 -26.19
N ASN A 48 -3.93 17.23 -24.93
CA ASN A 48 -2.54 17.46 -24.56
C ASN A 48 -1.80 16.14 -24.38
N SER A 49 -0.80 15.85 -25.22
CA SER A 49 0.02 14.65 -25.15
C SER A 49 0.86 14.55 -23.89
N VAL A 50 1.28 15.67 -23.28
CA VAL A 50 2.05 15.69 -22.04
C VAL A 50 1.28 15.04 -20.89
N LEU A 51 -0.04 15.25 -20.82
CA LEU A 51 -0.89 14.62 -19.81
C LEU A 51 -0.99 13.11 -20.00
N GLY A 52 -1.02 12.66 -21.26
CA GLY A 52 -0.97 11.24 -21.58
C GLY A 52 0.33 10.57 -21.14
N TYR A 53 1.47 11.19 -21.44
CA TYR A 53 2.77 10.69 -20.96
C TYR A 53 2.83 10.64 -19.44
N ALA A 54 2.39 11.67 -18.74
CA ALA A 54 2.36 11.70 -17.28
C ALA A 54 1.51 10.54 -16.71
N TRP A 55 0.35 10.29 -17.31
CA TRP A 55 -0.51 9.18 -16.89
C TRP A 55 0.18 7.82 -17.10
N PHE A 56 0.79 7.59 -18.26
CA PHE A 56 1.48 6.34 -18.56
C PHE A 56 2.68 6.08 -17.63
N ILE A 57 3.43 7.13 -17.27
CA ILE A 57 4.53 7.01 -16.31
C ILE A 57 4.00 6.55 -14.96
N VAL A 58 2.96 7.19 -14.43
CA VAL A 58 2.36 6.80 -13.15
C VAL A 58 1.76 5.40 -13.22
N PHE A 59 1.08 5.05 -14.31
CA PHE A 59 0.53 3.73 -14.54
C PHE A 59 1.63 2.66 -14.53
N PHE A 60 2.71 2.86 -15.27
CA PHE A 60 3.84 1.94 -15.31
C PHE A 60 4.48 1.76 -13.92
N VAL A 61 4.74 2.87 -13.21
CA VAL A 61 5.29 2.83 -11.84
C VAL A 61 4.35 2.08 -10.89
N ASN A 62 3.03 2.29 -10.99
CA ASN A 62 2.06 1.58 -10.14
C ASN A 62 2.04 0.06 -10.42
N ILE A 63 2.01 -0.34 -11.71
CA ILE A 63 2.11 -1.77 -12.07
C ILE A 63 3.41 -2.35 -11.52
N PHE A 64 4.52 -1.65 -11.71
CA PHE A 64 5.83 -2.12 -11.30
C PHE A 64 5.90 -2.33 -9.78
N VAL A 65 5.43 -1.37 -8.99
CA VAL A 65 5.37 -1.47 -7.52
C VAL A 65 4.46 -2.61 -7.06
N THR A 66 3.33 -2.81 -7.77
CA THR A 66 2.35 -3.84 -7.36
C THR A 66 2.78 -5.26 -7.78
N ALA A 67 3.51 -5.39 -8.89
CA ALA A 67 3.93 -6.68 -9.44
C ALA A 67 5.17 -7.26 -8.75
N PHE A 68 6.03 -6.42 -8.18
CA PHE A 68 7.29 -6.86 -7.61
C PHE A 68 7.41 -6.50 -6.12
N ASP A 69 7.97 -7.43 -5.34
CA ASP A 69 8.33 -7.17 -3.94
C ASP A 69 9.77 -6.63 -3.87
N PHE A 70 9.92 -5.37 -3.50
CA PHE A 70 11.20 -4.70 -3.39
C PHE A 70 11.73 -4.71 -1.95
N SER A 71 12.40 -5.78 -1.56
CA SER A 71 13.21 -5.77 -0.34
C SER A 71 14.29 -4.67 -0.43
N SER A 72 14.77 -4.18 0.72
CA SER A 72 15.76 -3.10 0.75
C SER A 72 16.94 -3.34 -0.19
N THR A 73 17.49 -4.56 -0.23
CA THR A 73 18.61 -4.91 -1.12
C THR A 73 18.22 -4.81 -2.61
N LYS A 74 17.07 -5.35 -3.00
CA LYS A 74 16.59 -5.29 -4.39
C LYS A 74 16.31 -3.85 -4.82
N PHE A 75 15.80 -3.03 -3.90
CA PHE A 75 15.56 -1.62 -4.13
C PHE A 75 16.83 -0.85 -4.44
N PHE A 76 17.89 -1.04 -3.64
CA PHE A 76 19.19 -0.40 -3.89
C PHE A 76 19.83 -0.87 -5.19
N VAL A 77 19.75 -2.17 -5.51
CA VAL A 77 20.23 -2.71 -6.78
C VAL A 77 19.49 -2.09 -7.96
N LEU A 78 18.16 -1.94 -7.85
CA LEU A 78 17.35 -1.30 -8.89
C LEU A 78 17.78 0.15 -9.11
N ILE A 79 17.93 0.95 -8.05
CA ILE A 79 18.40 2.33 -8.16
C ILE A 79 19.78 2.37 -8.83
N LEU A 80 20.70 1.51 -8.43
CA LEU A 80 22.03 1.43 -9.01
C LEU A 80 21.97 1.14 -10.52
N ILE A 81 21.13 0.18 -10.93
CA ILE A 81 20.93 -0.15 -12.34
C ILE A 81 20.39 1.07 -13.12
N ILE A 82 19.39 1.78 -12.57
CA ILE A 82 18.82 2.96 -13.21
C ILE A 82 19.88 4.06 -13.36
N VAL A 83 20.66 4.34 -12.32
CA VAL A 83 21.74 5.34 -12.35
C VAL A 83 22.78 4.97 -13.40
N VAL A 84 23.22 3.73 -13.44
CA VAL A 84 24.20 3.26 -14.45
C VAL A 84 23.61 3.37 -15.86
N ALA A 85 22.35 2.97 -16.04
CA ALA A 85 21.69 3.09 -17.36
C ALA A 85 21.60 4.56 -17.84
N VAL A 86 21.23 5.48 -16.93
CA VAL A 86 21.20 6.93 -17.25
C VAL A 86 22.59 7.42 -17.61
N LEU A 87 23.63 7.06 -16.85
CA LEU A 87 25.01 7.45 -17.17
C LEU A 87 25.47 6.91 -18.53
N VAL A 88 25.15 5.65 -18.85
CA VAL A 88 25.46 5.06 -20.16
C VAL A 88 24.75 5.84 -21.28
N VAL A 89 23.46 6.16 -21.12
CA VAL A 89 22.72 6.93 -22.12
C VAL A 89 23.32 8.33 -22.28
N VAL A 90 23.59 9.03 -21.19
CA VAL A 90 24.12 10.43 -21.23
C VAL A 90 25.53 10.49 -21.80
N PHE A 91 26.43 9.56 -21.44
CA PHE A 91 27.85 9.64 -21.82
C PHE A 91 28.20 8.83 -23.06
N MET A 92 27.47 7.77 -23.39
CA MET A 92 27.80 6.89 -24.52
C MET A 92 26.82 7.00 -25.69
N VAL A 93 25.53 7.19 -25.41
CA VAL A 93 24.49 7.19 -26.45
C VAL A 93 24.27 8.59 -27.01
N LEU A 94 23.92 9.56 -26.14
CA LEU A 94 23.63 10.93 -26.59
C LEU A 94 24.73 11.61 -27.42
N PRO A 95 26.05 11.46 -27.13
CA PRO A 95 27.09 12.05 -27.94
C PRO A 95 27.24 11.46 -29.36
N ARG A 96 26.73 10.23 -29.56
CA ARG A 96 26.86 9.50 -30.83
C ARG A 96 25.67 9.68 -31.77
N TYR A 97 24.53 10.06 -31.23
CA TYR A 97 23.31 10.24 -31.99
C TYR A 97 22.83 11.66 -31.82
N THR A 98 22.86 12.44 -32.90
CA THR A 98 22.00 13.61 -33.07
C THR A 98 20.59 13.05 -33.26
N LEU A 99 19.92 12.69 -32.13
CA LEU A 99 18.51 12.37 -32.19
C LEU A 99 17.75 13.61 -32.62
N SER A 100 17.42 13.71 -33.90
CA SER A 100 16.38 14.62 -34.33
C SER A 100 15.11 14.15 -33.63
N THR A 101 14.64 14.94 -32.68
CA THR A 101 13.40 14.69 -31.94
C THR A 101 12.17 14.66 -32.85
N GLU A 102 12.33 14.91 -34.12
CA GLU A 102 11.28 14.88 -35.15
C GLU A 102 10.90 13.45 -35.59
N ASP A 103 11.82 12.48 -35.43
CA ASP A 103 11.62 11.10 -35.93
C ASP A 103 10.84 10.19 -35.00
N ILE A 104 10.61 10.58 -33.71
CA ILE A 104 9.84 9.77 -32.74
C ILE A 104 8.67 10.61 -32.23
N ASN A 105 7.70 10.88 -33.08
CA ASN A 105 6.48 11.56 -32.69
C ASN A 105 5.39 10.55 -32.27
N VAL A 106 5.54 9.94 -31.08
CA VAL A 106 4.46 9.16 -30.49
C VAL A 106 3.46 10.12 -29.83
N PHE A 107 2.38 10.43 -30.53
CA PHE A 107 1.34 11.31 -29.97
C PHE A 107 0.45 10.53 -28.98
N LEU A 108 0.57 10.80 -27.69
CA LEU A 108 -0.23 10.21 -26.60
C LEU A 108 -1.30 11.19 -26.08
N GLY A 109 -1.98 11.87 -26.97
CA GLY A 109 -3.08 12.78 -26.63
C GLY A 109 -4.34 12.01 -26.23
N LEU A 110 -4.46 11.67 -24.94
CA LEU A 110 -5.64 10.99 -24.41
C LEU A 110 -6.78 12.00 -24.17
N PRO A 111 -8.03 11.67 -24.57
CA PRO A 111 -9.18 12.54 -24.32
C PRO A 111 -9.54 12.57 -22.83
N TRP A 112 -10.19 13.65 -22.37
CA TRP A 112 -10.61 13.80 -20.98
C TRP A 112 -11.55 12.67 -20.50
N GLN A 113 -12.34 12.10 -21.42
CA GLN A 113 -13.23 10.96 -21.16
C GLN A 113 -12.44 9.71 -20.73
N PHE A 114 -11.24 9.50 -21.29
CA PHE A 114 -10.38 8.39 -20.89
C PHE A 114 -10.02 8.48 -19.40
N TYR A 115 -9.54 9.64 -18.95
CA TYR A 115 -9.18 9.84 -17.55
C TYR A 115 -10.39 9.71 -16.61
N MET A 116 -11.56 10.22 -17.05
CA MET A 116 -12.81 10.09 -16.31
C MET A 116 -13.19 8.62 -16.11
N VAL A 117 -13.24 7.84 -17.20
CA VAL A 117 -13.59 6.42 -17.14
C VAL A 117 -12.61 5.64 -16.29
N MET A 118 -11.29 5.88 -16.43
CA MET A 118 -10.26 5.25 -15.61
C MET A 118 -10.42 5.60 -14.14
N SER A 119 -10.75 6.84 -13.81
CA SER A 119 -11.03 7.27 -12.44
C SER A 119 -12.22 6.53 -11.84
N ILE A 120 -13.30 6.37 -12.60
CA ILE A 120 -14.50 5.64 -12.15
C ILE A 120 -14.18 4.16 -11.90
N ILE A 121 -13.49 3.51 -12.84
CA ILE A 121 -13.10 2.10 -12.70
C ILE A 121 -12.20 1.92 -11.47
N LEU A 122 -11.16 2.74 -11.31
CA LEU A 122 -10.24 2.65 -10.17
C LEU A 122 -10.95 2.96 -8.86
N ALA A 123 -11.82 3.97 -8.81
CA ALA A 123 -12.60 4.29 -7.63
C ALA A 123 -13.53 3.14 -7.23
N PHE A 124 -14.16 2.49 -8.20
CA PHE A 124 -15.03 1.33 -7.96
C PHE A 124 -14.23 0.15 -7.39
N ILE A 125 -13.10 -0.21 -8.02
CA ILE A 125 -12.23 -1.31 -7.56
C ILE A 125 -11.70 -1.03 -6.16
N LEU A 126 -11.13 0.16 -5.92
CA LEU A 126 -10.60 0.54 -4.61
C LEU A 126 -11.71 0.66 -3.56
N GLY A 127 -12.90 1.10 -3.95
CA GLY A 127 -14.09 1.11 -3.10
C GLY A 127 -14.45 -0.29 -2.61
N ILE A 128 -14.50 -1.27 -3.52
CA ILE A 128 -14.74 -2.68 -3.16
C ILE A 128 -13.65 -3.18 -2.20
N VAL A 129 -12.38 -2.90 -2.48
CA VAL A 129 -11.25 -3.30 -1.61
C VAL A 129 -11.42 -2.74 -0.20
N VAL A 130 -11.71 -1.45 -0.07
CA VAL A 130 -11.89 -0.80 1.24
C VAL A 130 -13.09 -1.35 1.98
N ILE A 131 -14.21 -1.57 1.27
CA ILE A 131 -15.44 -2.13 1.85
C ILE A 131 -15.20 -3.58 2.30
N SER A 132 -14.63 -4.44 1.44
CA SER A 132 -14.32 -5.84 1.77
C SER A 132 -13.44 -5.96 3.00
N THR A 133 -12.37 -5.15 3.07
CA THR A 133 -11.43 -5.14 4.20
C THR A 133 -12.08 -4.67 5.52
N ARG A 134 -13.23 -3.99 5.47
CA ARG A 134 -14.00 -3.64 6.68
C ARG A 134 -14.62 -4.85 7.36
N PHE A 135 -14.94 -5.88 6.60
CA PHE A 135 -15.59 -7.09 7.09
C PHE A 135 -14.61 -8.20 7.44
N GLU A 136 -13.37 -8.09 6.98
CA GLU A 136 -12.28 -9.00 7.32
C GLU A 136 -11.29 -8.29 8.25
N TYR A 137 -11.18 -8.73 9.50
CA TYR A 137 -10.31 -8.11 10.47
C TYR A 137 -9.89 -9.07 11.58
N TYR A 138 -8.74 -8.79 12.16
CA TYR A 138 -8.27 -9.34 13.41
C TYR A 138 -8.46 -8.31 14.51
N LYS A 139 -9.27 -8.63 15.50
CA LYS A 139 -9.48 -7.83 16.70
C LYS A 139 -8.68 -8.45 17.83
N ILE A 140 -7.74 -7.73 18.38
CA ILE A 140 -6.92 -8.17 19.50
C ILE A 140 -7.39 -7.44 20.74
N GLU A 141 -7.85 -8.20 21.72
CA GLU A 141 -8.23 -7.78 23.06
C GLU A 141 -7.20 -8.30 24.08
N ARG A 142 -7.34 -7.95 25.35
CA ARG A 142 -6.39 -8.35 26.39
C ARG A 142 -6.23 -9.86 26.52
N ASN A 143 -7.32 -10.63 26.38
CA ASN A 143 -7.36 -12.06 26.66
C ASN A 143 -7.56 -12.92 25.41
N GLU A 144 -8.06 -12.36 24.32
CA GLU A 144 -8.40 -13.12 23.12
C GLU A 144 -8.10 -12.36 21.84
N ILE A 145 -7.85 -13.12 20.77
CA ILE A 145 -7.78 -12.65 19.39
C ILE A 145 -9.03 -13.16 18.70
N ILE A 146 -9.78 -12.26 18.11
CA ILE A 146 -10.98 -12.58 17.34
C ILE A 146 -10.66 -12.35 15.88
N HIS A 147 -10.68 -13.43 15.10
CA HIS A 147 -10.57 -13.37 13.64
C HIS A 147 -11.96 -13.45 13.02
N LYS A 148 -12.30 -12.44 12.20
CA LYS A 148 -13.52 -12.44 11.41
C LYS A 148 -13.14 -12.38 9.93
N ALA A 149 -13.48 -13.45 9.19
CA ALA A 149 -13.14 -13.63 7.78
C ALA A 149 -14.32 -13.32 6.87
N GLY A 150 -14.87 -12.08 6.93
CA GLY A 150 -15.97 -11.64 6.06
C GLY A 150 -17.33 -11.50 6.73
N ILE A 151 -18.36 -11.21 5.93
CA ILE A 151 -19.72 -10.87 6.42
C ILE A 151 -20.43 -12.10 7.00
N PHE A 152 -20.28 -13.24 6.35
CA PHE A 152 -21.03 -14.46 6.65
C PHE A 152 -20.24 -15.50 7.46
N SER A 153 -18.98 -15.23 7.81
CA SER A 153 -18.17 -16.16 8.60
C SER A 153 -18.42 -16.02 10.10
N SER A 154 -18.36 -17.14 10.81
CA SER A 154 -18.26 -17.17 12.26
C SER A 154 -16.93 -16.57 12.71
N ALA A 155 -16.93 -15.91 13.86
CA ALA A 155 -15.70 -15.39 14.44
C ALA A 155 -14.91 -16.53 15.13
N GLU A 156 -13.68 -16.73 14.71
CA GLU A 156 -12.73 -17.64 15.37
C GLU A 156 -12.04 -16.91 16.52
N ARG A 157 -11.84 -17.59 17.65
CA ARG A 157 -11.24 -17.00 18.84
C ARG A 157 -10.00 -17.78 19.24
N PHE A 158 -8.92 -17.06 19.50
CA PHE A 158 -7.64 -17.60 19.92
C PHE A 158 -7.18 -16.94 21.23
N PRO A 159 -6.61 -17.69 22.18
CA PRO A 159 -6.11 -17.12 23.42
C PRO A 159 -4.85 -16.25 23.17
N VAL A 160 -4.76 -15.12 23.85
CA VAL A 160 -3.57 -14.23 23.81
C VAL A 160 -2.41 -14.79 24.63
N LYS A 161 -2.63 -15.78 25.53
CA LYS A 161 -1.58 -16.37 26.37
C LYS A 161 -0.42 -16.88 25.49
N SER A 162 0.79 -16.36 25.73
CA SER A 162 2.00 -16.66 24.95
C SER A 162 1.97 -16.20 23.48
N LEU A 163 1.20 -15.16 23.17
CA LEU A 163 1.16 -14.56 21.84
C LEU A 163 2.54 -14.02 21.44
N ARG A 164 3.01 -14.43 20.28
CA ARG A 164 4.19 -13.85 19.62
C ARG A 164 3.75 -13.16 18.32
N PHE A 165 4.35 -12.05 18.05
CA PHE A 165 4.16 -11.39 16.75
C PHE A 165 5.48 -10.97 16.16
N LYS A 166 5.52 -10.96 14.83
CA LYS A 166 6.69 -10.54 14.06
C LYS A 166 6.24 -9.49 13.04
N LYS A 167 6.92 -8.36 13.07
CA LYS A 167 6.78 -7.32 12.04
C LYS A 167 7.90 -7.48 11.02
N GLU A 168 7.55 -7.41 9.76
CA GLU A 168 8.48 -7.36 8.63
C GLU A 168 8.09 -6.24 7.68
N ILE A 169 9.06 -5.61 7.05
CA ILE A 169 8.85 -4.65 5.97
C ILE A 169 9.44 -5.30 4.71
N PRO A 170 8.64 -6.14 4.00
CA PRO A 170 9.13 -6.87 2.85
C PRO A 170 9.36 -5.95 1.64
N ASP A 171 8.62 -4.85 1.55
CA ASP A 171 8.67 -3.93 0.43
C ASP A 171 8.85 -2.48 0.89
N VAL A 172 9.88 -1.82 0.33
CA VAL A 172 10.24 -0.44 0.66
C VAL A 172 9.24 0.55 0.05
N PHE A 173 8.71 0.27 -1.16
CA PHE A 173 7.74 1.14 -1.80
C PHE A 173 6.39 1.10 -1.09
N GLU A 174 5.91 -0.08 -0.71
CA GLU A 174 4.69 -0.24 0.07
C GLU A 174 4.79 0.50 1.41
N PHE A 175 5.95 0.41 2.06
CA PHE A 175 6.21 1.13 3.30
C PHE A 175 6.25 2.65 3.09
N PHE A 176 6.88 3.12 2.02
CA PHE A 176 6.96 4.56 1.73
C PHE A 176 5.59 5.16 1.41
N MET A 177 4.75 4.45 0.63
CA MET A 177 3.45 4.94 0.17
C MET A 177 2.40 4.97 1.29
N LEU A 178 2.28 3.89 2.07
CA LEU A 178 1.20 3.72 3.06
C LEU A 178 1.70 3.27 4.44
N ARG A 179 3.02 3.28 4.66
CA ARG A 179 3.67 2.72 5.85
C ARG A 179 3.22 1.27 6.09
N ALA A 180 3.00 0.55 4.99
CA ALA A 180 2.53 -0.81 5.03
C ALA A 180 3.65 -1.80 5.34
N GLY A 181 3.27 -2.98 5.83
CA GLY A 181 4.19 -4.06 6.09
C GLY A 181 3.44 -5.32 6.47
N LYS A 182 4.18 -6.40 6.67
CA LYS A 182 3.66 -7.71 7.00
C LYS A 182 3.65 -7.90 8.51
N PHE A 183 2.53 -8.37 9.04
CA PHE A 183 2.39 -8.84 10.40
C PHE A 183 2.20 -10.35 10.41
N THR A 184 2.99 -11.04 11.22
CA THR A 184 2.82 -12.47 11.49
C THR A 184 2.46 -12.63 12.95
N ILE A 185 1.30 -13.22 13.23
CA ILE A 185 0.77 -13.46 14.58
C ILE A 185 0.84 -14.95 14.82
N MET A 186 1.45 -15.35 15.94
CA MET A 186 1.62 -16.74 16.37
C MET A 186 0.98 -16.90 17.74
N PRO A 187 -0.25 -17.44 17.85
CA PRO A 187 -0.87 -17.76 19.12
C PRO A 187 -0.09 -18.91 19.80
N GLY A 188 0.15 -18.80 21.11
CA GLY A 188 1.09 -19.70 21.82
C GLY A 188 0.71 -21.17 21.90
N LYS A 189 -0.54 -21.54 21.62
CA LYS A 189 -1.04 -22.93 21.65
C LYS A 189 -1.64 -23.42 20.34
N ALA A 190 -1.73 -22.55 19.33
CA ALA A 190 -2.25 -22.93 18.02
C ALA A 190 -1.08 -23.17 17.07
N ASP A 191 -1.07 -24.29 16.35
CA ASP A 191 -0.15 -24.55 15.26
C ASP A 191 -0.39 -23.62 14.05
N GLU A 192 -1.37 -22.75 14.17
CA GLU A 192 -1.78 -21.85 13.10
C GLU A 192 -1.06 -20.49 13.20
N VAL A 193 -0.22 -20.24 12.22
CA VAL A 193 0.44 -18.95 12.02
C VAL A 193 -0.46 -18.08 11.15
N MET A 194 -0.91 -16.94 11.68
CA MET A 194 -1.72 -15.97 10.95
C MET A 194 -0.80 -14.96 10.26
N ILE A 195 -0.84 -14.93 8.94
CA ILE A 195 -0.01 -14.03 8.14
C ILE A 195 -0.89 -12.93 7.53
N LEU A 196 -0.60 -11.69 7.89
CA LEU A 196 -1.24 -10.49 7.33
C LEU A 196 -0.25 -9.77 6.42
N PRO A 197 -0.32 -9.97 5.10
CA PRO A 197 0.73 -9.52 4.17
C PRO A 197 0.85 -8.00 4.07
N THR A 198 -0.24 -7.27 4.13
CA THR A 198 -0.24 -5.80 3.94
C THR A 198 -1.08 -5.13 5.01
N VAL A 199 -0.44 -4.70 6.09
CA VAL A 199 -1.06 -3.95 7.18
C VAL A 199 -0.63 -2.50 7.10
N LEU A 200 -1.60 -1.58 6.96
CA LEU A 200 -1.34 -0.15 6.87
C LEU A 200 -0.91 0.44 8.23
N ASN A 201 -0.01 1.43 8.18
CA ASN A 201 0.55 2.07 9.38
C ASN A 201 1.12 1.07 10.39
N ILE A 202 1.91 0.12 9.91
CA ILE A 202 2.39 -1.04 10.68
C ILE A 202 3.10 -0.64 11.98
N ASN A 203 3.91 0.43 11.98
CA ASN A 203 4.62 0.91 13.16
C ASN A 203 3.67 1.42 14.27
N LYS A 204 2.52 1.99 13.89
CA LYS A 204 1.51 2.40 14.87
C LYS A 204 0.82 1.18 15.47
N LYS A 205 0.51 0.18 14.64
CA LYS A 205 -0.12 -1.06 15.08
C LYS A 205 0.78 -1.86 16.01
N GLU A 206 2.07 -1.96 15.69
CA GLU A 206 3.07 -2.57 16.56
C GLU A 206 3.09 -1.94 17.95
N ARG A 207 3.27 -0.62 18.04
CA ARG A 207 3.29 0.08 19.34
C ARG A 207 2.00 -0.10 20.15
N GLN A 208 0.85 -0.13 19.49
CA GLN A 208 -0.43 -0.39 20.13
C GLN A 208 -0.47 -1.82 20.69
N LEU A 209 0.04 -2.77 19.93
CA LEU A 209 0.06 -4.19 20.32
C LEU A 209 1.06 -4.42 21.47
N ASP A 210 2.25 -3.87 21.41
CA ASP A 210 3.24 -3.93 22.49
C ASP A 210 2.64 -3.40 23.80
N TRP A 211 1.96 -2.25 23.71
CA TRP A 211 1.32 -1.67 24.89
C TRP A 211 0.21 -2.58 25.44
N LEU A 212 -0.64 -3.14 24.56
CA LEU A 212 -1.73 -4.01 24.97
C LEU A 212 -1.20 -5.26 25.66
N LEU A 213 -0.17 -5.90 25.10
CA LEU A 213 0.43 -7.12 25.62
C LEU A 213 1.21 -6.89 26.93
N SER A 214 1.83 -5.71 27.10
CA SER A 214 2.53 -5.39 28.34
C SER A 214 1.59 -5.17 29.53
N HIS A 215 0.29 -4.99 29.27
CA HIS A 215 -0.75 -4.79 30.29
C HIS A 215 -1.71 -5.98 30.40
N VAL A 216 -1.37 -7.11 29.79
CA VAL A 216 -2.07 -8.37 30.06
C VAL A 216 -1.79 -8.74 31.51
N SER A 217 -2.82 -8.74 32.37
CA SER A 217 -2.70 -9.23 33.73
C SER A 217 -2.42 -10.73 33.66
N VAL A 218 -1.24 -11.12 34.07
CA VAL A 218 -0.96 -12.52 34.41
C VAL A 218 -1.76 -12.78 35.69
N GLU A 219 -2.92 -13.43 35.60
CA GLU A 219 -3.51 -14.04 36.76
C GLU A 219 -2.46 -15.05 37.29
N PRO A 220 -2.06 -14.97 38.58
CA PRO A 220 -1.20 -15.98 39.13
C PRO A 220 -1.91 -17.32 38.97
N ASP A 221 -1.26 -18.29 38.32
CA ASP A 221 -1.76 -19.66 38.35
C ASP A 221 -1.99 -20.00 39.82
N GLU A 222 -3.23 -20.34 40.20
CA GLU A 222 -3.50 -20.91 41.50
C GLU A 222 -2.63 -22.17 41.63
N ILE A 223 -1.66 -22.05 42.50
CA ILE A 223 -0.79 -23.17 42.89
C ILE A 223 -1.63 -24.00 43.85
N ASP A 224 -2.26 -25.07 43.31
CA ASP A 224 -2.73 -26.17 44.10
C ASP A 224 -1.60 -27.19 44.33
#